data_9f3b0d724a2b65174e75b868d8b5d100
#
_entry.id   9f3b0d724a2b65174e75b868d8b5d100
#
_cell.length_a   1.000
_cell.length_b   1.000
_cell.length_c   1.000
_cell.angle_alpha   90.00
_cell.angle_beta   90.00
_cell.angle_gamma   90.00
#
_symmetry.space_group_name_H-M   'P 1'
#
loop_
_entity.id
_entity.type
_entity.pdbx_description
1 polymer ?
#
loop_
_entity_poly.entity_id
_entity_poly.type
_entity_poly.pdbx_seq_one_letter_code
_entity_poly.pdbx_strand_id
1 'polypeptide(L)'
;MVLESGEKVVLFKPLEPYETPAAVDAICEEYQKALDKELVDELILIPCFLLDFLCIHPFNDSNGRMSRLLTLLLLYRSGYMVGQYISIEKAIADTKEAYYDALQKADRGWHEGTSDPKPFIKYMLSIILSCYKEFEARISIAHVSGAKSTSYDVVKAYVSERIGKFSKQEVLIGCPSLGSSSVESALKKLVEEGILVRIGAGRKTLYARAE
;
A
#
# COMPACT_ATOMS: atom_id res chain seq x y z
N MET A 1 10.30 -7.01 20.59
CA MET A 1 11.31 -7.33 19.56
C MET A 1 12.48 -7.98 20.29
N VAL A 2 13.07 -9.04 19.74
CA VAL A 2 14.29 -9.64 20.30
C VAL A 2 15.43 -9.15 19.43
N LEU A 3 16.41 -8.48 20.02
CA LEU A 3 17.62 -8.04 19.32
C LEU A 3 18.52 -9.26 19.04
N GLU A 4 19.47 -9.14 18.13
CA GLU A 4 20.48 -10.19 17.85
C GLU A 4 21.28 -10.58 19.11
N SER A 5 21.35 -9.67 20.09
CA SER A 5 21.93 -9.92 21.42
C SER A 5 21.09 -10.83 22.32
N GLY A 6 19.88 -11.22 21.93
CA GLY A 6 18.92 -11.96 22.76
C GLY A 6 18.15 -11.09 23.76
N GLU A 7 18.39 -9.79 23.80
CA GLU A 7 17.72 -8.85 24.69
C GLU A 7 16.32 -8.52 24.19
N LYS A 8 15.30 -8.64 25.05
CA LYS A 8 13.92 -8.26 24.73
C LYS A 8 13.73 -6.76 24.94
N VAL A 9 13.65 -6.01 23.86
CA VAL A 9 13.28 -4.59 23.91
C VAL A 9 11.77 -4.47 23.81
N VAL A 10 11.15 -3.85 24.81
CA VAL A 10 9.75 -3.44 24.78
C VAL A 10 9.67 -2.19 23.90
N LEU A 11 9.15 -2.33 22.69
CA LEU A 11 9.04 -1.23 21.73
C LEU A 11 7.90 -0.26 22.10
N PHE A 12 6.84 -0.78 22.71
CA PHE A 12 5.68 -0.02 23.14
C PHE A 12 5.01 -0.73 24.32
N LYS A 13 4.51 0.04 25.30
CA LYS A 13 3.71 -0.49 26.42
C LYS A 13 2.25 -0.17 26.17
N PRO A 14 1.35 -1.16 25.95
CA PRO A 14 -0.09 -0.94 25.84
C PRO A 14 -0.68 -0.33 27.11
N LEU A 15 -1.93 0.15 27.01
CA LEU A 15 -2.72 0.51 28.18
C LEU A 15 -2.97 -0.72 29.06
N GLU A 16 -3.19 -0.47 30.35
CA GLU A 16 -3.60 -1.53 31.26
C GLU A 16 -5.00 -2.07 30.86
N PRO A 17 -5.25 -3.38 31.01
CA PRO A 17 -6.49 -3.99 30.52
C PRO A 17 -7.77 -3.34 31.07
N TYR A 18 -7.76 -2.81 32.29
CA TYR A 18 -8.93 -2.16 32.91
C TYR A 18 -9.19 -0.75 32.31
N GLU A 19 -8.21 -0.09 31.70
CA GLU A 19 -8.35 1.21 31.05
C GLU A 19 -8.80 1.09 29.58
N THR A 20 -8.50 -0.06 28.96
CA THR A 20 -8.70 -0.30 27.53
C THR A 20 -10.13 -0.04 27.03
N PRO A 21 -11.22 -0.54 27.69
CA PRO A 21 -12.58 -0.30 27.20
C PRO A 21 -12.93 1.19 27.12
N ALA A 22 -12.65 1.94 28.20
CA ALA A 22 -12.93 3.36 28.23
C ALA A 22 -12.11 4.16 27.21
N ALA A 23 -10.86 3.75 26.96
CA ALA A 23 -10.00 4.39 25.96
C ALA A 23 -10.52 4.12 24.53
N VAL A 24 -10.99 2.91 24.22
CA VAL A 24 -11.61 2.59 22.93
C VAL A 24 -12.89 3.40 22.71
N ASP A 25 -13.75 3.49 23.71
CA ASP A 25 -14.96 4.32 23.63
C ASP A 25 -14.60 5.79 23.37
N ALA A 26 -13.61 6.32 24.10
CA ALA A 26 -13.17 7.68 23.96
C ALA A 26 -12.66 8.01 22.55
N ILE A 27 -11.80 7.18 21.96
CA ILE A 27 -11.30 7.44 20.58
C ILE A 27 -12.43 7.35 19.55
N CYS A 28 -13.42 6.47 19.73
CA CYS A 28 -14.57 6.38 18.85
C CYS A 28 -15.44 7.64 18.94
N GLU A 29 -15.68 8.14 20.15
CA GLU A 29 -16.44 9.39 20.36
C GLU A 29 -15.72 10.61 19.78
N GLU A 30 -14.41 10.76 20.02
CA GLU A 30 -13.63 11.86 19.49
C GLU A 30 -13.55 11.83 17.96
N TYR A 31 -13.39 10.63 17.37
CA TYR A 31 -13.45 10.45 15.92
C TYR A 31 -14.79 10.92 15.35
N GLN A 32 -15.91 10.49 15.95
CA GLN A 32 -17.25 10.89 15.50
C GLN A 32 -17.46 12.41 15.68
N LYS A 33 -17.07 12.98 16.81
CA LYS A 33 -17.15 14.43 17.04
C LYS A 33 -16.36 15.24 16.03
N ALA A 34 -15.16 14.74 15.63
CA ALA A 34 -14.34 15.41 14.63
C ALA A 34 -14.97 15.35 13.24
N LEU A 35 -15.59 14.22 12.87
CA LEU A 35 -16.36 14.07 11.63
C LEU A 35 -17.56 15.05 11.61
N ASP A 36 -18.39 15.03 12.65
CA ASP A 36 -19.63 15.84 12.73
C ASP A 36 -19.35 17.35 12.64
N LYS A 37 -18.19 17.77 13.10
CA LYS A 37 -17.75 19.17 13.08
C LYS A 37 -16.92 19.55 11.87
N GLU A 38 -16.64 18.61 10.98
CA GLU A 38 -15.78 18.80 9.80
C GLU A 38 -14.44 19.49 10.12
N LEU A 39 -13.85 19.16 11.29
CA LEU A 39 -12.68 19.85 11.80
C LEU A 39 -11.41 19.55 11.00
N VAL A 40 -11.32 18.34 10.45
CA VAL A 40 -10.14 17.81 9.76
C VAL A 40 -10.60 16.90 8.64
N ASP A 41 -9.87 16.90 7.52
CA ASP A 41 -10.07 15.97 6.41
C ASP A 41 -9.97 14.51 6.89
N GLU A 42 -10.88 13.67 6.41
CA GLU A 42 -10.99 12.27 6.82
C GLU A 42 -9.70 11.47 6.51
N LEU A 43 -8.98 11.81 5.45
CA LEU A 43 -7.67 11.18 5.15
C LEU A 43 -6.59 11.48 6.20
N ILE A 44 -6.75 12.53 7.00
CA ILE A 44 -5.88 12.85 8.13
C ILE A 44 -6.45 12.22 9.41
N LEU A 45 -7.76 12.28 9.59
CA LEU A 45 -8.43 11.79 10.79
C LEU A 45 -8.32 10.26 10.93
N ILE A 46 -8.46 9.52 9.82
CA ILE A 46 -8.34 8.06 9.81
C ILE A 46 -6.99 7.58 10.35
N PRO A 47 -5.83 8.04 9.86
CA PRO A 47 -4.54 7.65 10.44
C PRO A 47 -4.38 8.03 11.92
N CYS A 48 -4.92 9.15 12.38
CA CYS A 48 -4.90 9.51 13.79
C CYS A 48 -5.65 8.47 14.64
N PHE A 49 -6.87 8.14 14.25
CA PHE A 49 -7.67 7.11 14.91
C PHE A 49 -6.96 5.75 14.94
N LEU A 50 -6.33 5.35 13.82
CA LEU A 50 -5.60 4.10 13.71
C LEU A 50 -4.35 4.09 14.60
N LEU A 51 -3.65 5.22 14.74
CA LEU A 51 -2.52 5.36 15.65
C LEU A 51 -2.96 5.15 17.09
N ASP A 52 -4.02 5.84 17.53
CA ASP A 52 -4.55 5.70 18.88
C ASP A 52 -5.04 4.28 19.16
N PHE A 53 -5.74 3.65 18.20
CA PHE A 53 -6.13 2.25 18.31
C PHE A 53 -4.92 1.30 18.49
N LEU A 54 -3.84 1.53 17.74
CA LEU A 54 -2.60 0.74 17.84
C LEU A 54 -1.88 0.98 19.16
N CYS A 55 -1.92 2.20 19.68
CA CYS A 55 -1.34 2.56 20.97
C CYS A 55 -2.14 2.02 22.16
N ILE A 56 -3.47 2.05 22.11
CA ILE A 56 -4.33 1.41 23.12
C ILE A 56 -4.09 -0.10 23.13
N HIS A 57 -3.93 -0.71 21.96
CA HIS A 57 -3.62 -2.14 21.76
C HIS A 57 -4.66 -3.08 22.41
N PRO A 58 -5.96 -2.96 22.07
CA PRO A 58 -7.05 -3.52 22.87
C PRO A 58 -7.12 -5.04 22.90
N PHE A 59 -6.45 -5.75 22.01
CA PHE A 59 -6.46 -7.20 21.92
C PHE A 59 -5.11 -7.82 22.30
N ASN A 60 -5.15 -9.03 22.88
CA ASN A 60 -3.92 -9.77 23.18
C ASN A 60 -3.12 -10.15 21.92
N ASP A 61 -3.81 -10.33 20.79
CA ASP A 61 -3.25 -10.55 19.47
C ASP A 61 -4.16 -9.90 18.41
N SER A 62 -3.64 -9.77 17.20
CA SER A 62 -4.39 -9.31 16.02
C SER A 62 -4.64 -7.80 15.92
N ASN A 63 -4.09 -6.96 16.79
CA ASN A 63 -4.25 -5.50 16.69
C ASN A 63 -3.83 -4.96 15.32
N GLY A 64 -2.74 -5.46 14.76
CA GLY A 64 -2.30 -5.09 13.42
C GLY A 64 -3.26 -5.56 12.30
N ARG A 65 -3.93 -6.70 12.44
CA ARG A 65 -4.97 -7.16 11.50
C ARG A 65 -6.24 -6.31 11.62
N MET A 66 -6.65 -6.03 12.85
CA MET A 66 -7.81 -5.17 13.11
C MET A 66 -7.60 -3.74 12.62
N SER A 67 -6.42 -3.15 12.83
CA SER A 67 -6.12 -1.81 12.31
C SER A 67 -6.21 -1.74 10.78
N ARG A 68 -5.77 -2.78 10.07
CA ARG A 68 -5.91 -2.84 8.59
C ARG A 68 -7.36 -2.98 8.14
N LEU A 69 -8.17 -3.77 8.84
CA LEU A 69 -9.62 -3.86 8.57
C LEU A 69 -10.31 -2.52 8.85
N LEU A 70 -9.97 -1.87 9.95
CA LEU A 70 -10.48 -0.53 10.28
C LEU A 70 -10.06 0.49 9.22
N THR A 71 -8.83 0.41 8.71
CA THR A 71 -8.38 1.26 7.60
C THR A 71 -9.31 1.16 6.40
N LEU A 72 -9.62 -0.07 5.95
CA LEU A 72 -10.53 -0.28 4.82
C LEU A 72 -11.94 0.21 5.12
N LEU A 73 -12.47 -0.13 6.30
CA LEU A 73 -13.80 0.27 6.72
C LEU A 73 -13.96 1.79 6.72
N LEU A 74 -13.03 2.50 7.35
CA LEU A 74 -13.09 3.96 7.48
C LEU A 74 -12.90 4.64 6.12
N LEU A 75 -11.94 4.19 5.31
CA LEU A 75 -11.78 4.69 3.94
C LEU A 75 -13.04 4.51 3.10
N TYR A 76 -13.70 3.35 3.17
CA TYR A 76 -14.93 3.12 2.41
C TYR A 76 -16.08 3.99 2.89
N ARG A 77 -16.23 4.20 4.18
CA ARG A 77 -17.23 5.14 4.74
C ARG A 77 -17.00 6.57 4.26
N SER A 78 -15.75 6.95 4.06
CA SER A 78 -15.32 8.26 3.55
C SER A 78 -15.30 8.36 2.02
N GLY A 79 -15.77 7.33 1.30
CA GLY A 79 -15.85 7.30 -0.17
C GLY A 79 -14.55 6.93 -0.89
N TYR A 80 -13.50 6.59 -0.17
CA TYR A 80 -12.21 6.17 -0.76
C TYR A 80 -12.22 4.66 -1.06
N MET A 81 -12.60 4.29 -2.28
CA MET A 81 -12.93 2.91 -2.67
C MET A 81 -11.75 2.13 -3.28
N VAL A 82 -10.55 2.71 -3.32
CA VAL A 82 -9.38 2.09 -4.00
C VAL A 82 -9.03 0.69 -3.46
N GLY A 83 -9.27 0.46 -2.16
CA GLY A 83 -9.04 -0.82 -1.50
C GLY A 83 -9.88 -2.00 -2.05
N GLN A 84 -10.94 -1.71 -2.83
CA GLN A 84 -11.71 -2.76 -3.54
C GLN A 84 -10.95 -3.33 -4.75
N TYR A 85 -10.01 -2.59 -5.31
CA TYR A 85 -9.32 -2.92 -6.55
C TYR A 85 -7.83 -3.19 -6.32
N ILE A 86 -7.23 -2.52 -5.34
CA ILE A 86 -5.81 -2.60 -5.00
C ILE A 86 -5.69 -2.97 -3.52
N SER A 87 -4.87 -3.97 -3.21
CA SER A 87 -4.67 -4.41 -1.82
C SER A 87 -3.80 -3.42 -1.04
N ILE A 88 -4.44 -2.62 -0.19
CA ILE A 88 -3.75 -1.73 0.76
C ILE A 88 -2.89 -2.56 1.74
N GLU A 89 -3.39 -3.74 2.17
CA GLU A 89 -2.60 -4.65 3.02
C GLU A 89 -1.30 -5.08 2.37
N LYS A 90 -1.34 -5.41 1.07
CA LYS A 90 -0.15 -5.78 0.32
C LYS A 90 0.82 -4.60 0.23
N ALA A 91 0.34 -3.40 -0.06
CA ALA A 91 1.18 -2.20 -0.12
C ALA A 91 1.88 -1.92 1.23
N ILE A 92 1.18 -2.12 2.35
CA ILE A 92 1.77 -2.03 3.70
C ILE A 92 2.77 -3.16 3.93
N ALA A 93 2.47 -4.39 3.53
CA ALA A 93 3.37 -5.53 3.70
C ALA A 93 4.67 -5.38 2.89
N ASP A 94 4.58 -4.85 1.67
CA ASP A 94 5.72 -4.58 0.79
C ASP A 94 6.63 -3.45 1.33
N THR A 95 6.10 -2.60 2.23
CA THR A 95 6.81 -1.47 2.88
C THR A 95 6.88 -1.61 4.40
N LYS A 96 6.94 -2.85 4.89
CA LYS A 96 6.83 -3.19 6.30
C LYS A 96 7.79 -2.41 7.22
N GLU A 97 9.03 -2.23 6.81
CA GLU A 97 10.03 -1.49 7.59
C GLU A 97 9.63 -0.02 7.75
N ALA A 98 9.21 0.63 6.66
CA ALA A 98 8.76 2.02 6.69
C ALA A 98 7.48 2.20 7.55
N TYR A 99 6.59 1.21 7.53
CA TYR A 99 5.41 1.18 8.41
C TYR A 99 5.80 1.22 9.88
N TYR A 100 6.68 0.30 10.30
CA TYR A 100 7.10 0.26 11.71
C TYR A 100 7.93 1.46 12.13
N ASP A 101 8.78 1.99 11.25
CA ASP A 101 9.53 3.23 11.51
C ASP A 101 8.59 4.44 11.71
N ALA A 102 7.58 4.57 10.85
CA ALA A 102 6.59 5.63 10.97
C ALA A 102 5.76 5.51 12.25
N LEU A 103 5.32 4.29 12.58
CA LEU A 103 4.56 3.99 13.79
C LEU A 103 5.39 4.31 15.04
N GLN A 104 6.62 3.78 15.12
CA GLN A 104 7.52 3.99 16.27
C GLN A 104 7.89 5.48 16.49
N LYS A 105 7.94 6.27 15.41
CA LYS A 105 8.16 7.71 15.54
C LYS A 105 6.92 8.43 16.06
N ALA A 106 5.75 7.95 15.67
CA ALA A 106 4.48 8.59 16.01
C ALA A 106 3.96 8.22 17.41
N ASP A 107 4.29 7.02 17.92
CA ASP A 107 3.83 6.55 19.24
C ASP A 107 4.63 7.10 20.41
N ARG A 108 5.79 7.73 20.16
CA ARG A 108 6.63 8.30 21.21
C ARG A 108 5.87 9.39 21.95
N GLY A 109 5.82 9.28 23.30
CA GLY A 109 5.13 10.23 24.16
C GLY A 109 3.60 10.12 24.08
N TRP A 110 3.05 9.03 23.55
CA TRP A 110 1.60 8.86 23.44
C TRP A 110 0.91 8.86 24.82
N HIS A 111 1.47 8.14 25.81
CA HIS A 111 0.95 8.12 27.17
C HIS A 111 1.02 9.48 27.88
N GLU A 112 1.97 10.32 27.50
CA GLU A 112 2.17 11.67 28.04
C GLU A 112 1.38 12.74 27.25
N GLY A 113 0.67 12.35 26.19
CA GLY A 113 -0.05 13.29 25.33
C GLY A 113 0.86 14.21 24.50
N THR A 114 2.11 13.81 24.28
CA THR A 114 3.13 14.61 23.56
C THR A 114 3.55 14.00 22.22
N SER A 115 2.86 12.95 21.78
CA SER A 115 3.14 12.26 20.52
C SER A 115 2.93 13.16 19.29
N ASP A 116 3.70 12.89 18.23
CA ASP A 116 3.52 13.56 16.93
C ASP A 116 2.97 12.55 15.91
N PRO A 117 1.69 12.61 15.52
CA PRO A 117 1.09 11.67 14.58
C PRO A 117 1.57 11.86 13.13
N LYS A 118 2.24 12.96 12.79
CA LYS A 118 2.62 13.32 11.41
C LYS A 118 3.41 12.25 10.68
N PRO A 119 4.40 11.53 11.27
CA PRO A 119 5.12 10.47 10.57
C PRO A 119 4.19 9.36 10.07
N PHE A 120 3.24 8.92 10.91
CA PHE A 120 2.29 7.87 10.57
C PHE A 120 1.24 8.35 9.56
N ILE A 121 0.72 9.57 9.69
CA ILE A 121 -0.18 10.19 8.73
C ILE A 121 0.48 10.25 7.35
N LYS A 122 1.71 10.77 7.25
CA LYS A 122 2.45 10.85 5.98
C LYS A 122 2.65 9.48 5.34
N TYR A 123 2.99 8.47 6.14
CA TYR A 123 3.13 7.11 5.66
C TYR A 123 1.80 6.59 5.08
N MET A 124 0.70 6.68 5.83
CA MET A 124 -0.61 6.19 5.40
C MET A 124 -1.10 6.90 4.13
N LEU A 125 -0.95 8.23 4.04
CA LEU A 125 -1.27 8.99 2.83
C LEU A 125 -0.43 8.53 1.63
N SER A 126 0.86 8.22 1.82
CA SER A 126 1.72 7.73 0.75
C SER A 126 1.28 6.35 0.24
N ILE A 127 0.84 5.47 1.13
CA ILE A 127 0.28 4.15 0.77
C ILE A 127 -1.02 4.30 -0.02
N ILE A 128 -1.96 5.11 0.47
CA ILE A 128 -3.23 5.36 -0.22
C ILE A 128 -2.97 5.93 -1.62
N LEU A 129 -2.10 6.94 -1.73
CA LEU A 129 -1.72 7.54 -3.01
C LEU A 129 -1.07 6.52 -3.96
N SER A 130 -0.20 5.63 -3.44
CA SER A 130 0.42 4.58 -4.27
C SER A 130 -0.62 3.60 -4.82
N CYS A 131 -1.64 3.25 -4.02
CA CYS A 131 -2.75 2.40 -4.46
C CYS A 131 -3.59 3.08 -5.55
N TYR A 132 -3.87 4.38 -5.44
CA TYR A 132 -4.56 5.13 -6.50
C TYR A 132 -3.74 5.19 -7.79
N LYS A 133 -2.43 5.43 -7.72
CA LYS A 133 -1.55 5.41 -8.90
C LYS A 133 -1.50 4.04 -9.56
N GLU A 134 -1.43 2.97 -8.77
CA GLU A 134 -1.49 1.61 -9.31
C GLU A 134 -2.84 1.33 -9.98
N PHE A 135 -3.95 1.79 -9.38
CA PHE A 135 -5.29 1.67 -9.95
C PHE A 135 -5.41 2.41 -11.29
N GLU A 136 -4.94 3.67 -11.36
CA GLU A 136 -4.88 4.45 -12.60
C GLU A 136 -4.08 3.74 -13.70
N ALA A 137 -2.90 3.22 -13.37
CA ALA A 137 -2.08 2.47 -14.32
C ALA A 137 -2.83 1.23 -14.85
N ARG A 138 -3.53 0.49 -13.98
CA ARG A 138 -4.35 -0.67 -14.39
C ARG A 138 -5.53 -0.29 -15.28
N ILE A 139 -6.21 0.83 -15.01
CA ILE A 139 -7.31 1.34 -15.83
C ILE A 139 -6.78 1.76 -17.20
N SER A 140 -5.68 2.50 -17.27
CA SER A 140 -5.07 2.94 -18.53
C SER A 140 -4.76 1.74 -19.43
N ILE A 141 -4.22 0.65 -18.87
CA ILE A 141 -3.98 -0.60 -19.59
C ILE A 141 -5.29 -1.25 -20.05
N ALA A 142 -6.33 -1.26 -19.21
CA ALA A 142 -7.64 -1.83 -19.53
C ALA A 142 -8.38 -1.01 -20.62
N HIS A 143 -8.27 0.30 -20.63
CA HIS A 143 -8.83 1.16 -21.67
C HIS A 143 -8.20 0.92 -23.04
N VAL A 144 -6.88 0.73 -23.10
CA VAL A 144 -6.16 0.31 -24.32
C VAL A 144 -6.66 -1.08 -24.75
N SER A 145 -7.00 -1.98 -23.83
CA SER A 145 -7.53 -3.33 -24.13
C SER A 145 -9.00 -3.33 -24.61
N GLY A 146 -9.81 -2.36 -24.22
CA GLY A 146 -11.25 -2.30 -24.57
C GLY A 146 -11.55 -1.86 -25.99
N ALA A 147 -10.65 -1.16 -26.68
CA ALA A 147 -10.79 -0.74 -28.08
C ALA A 147 -10.06 -1.70 -29.00
N LYS A 148 -10.58 -2.93 -29.26
CA LYS A 148 -9.98 -3.94 -30.19
C LYS A 148 -8.43 -4.00 -30.13
N SER A 149 -7.85 -3.75 -28.94
CA SER A 149 -6.41 -3.75 -28.75
C SER A 149 -5.89 -5.17 -28.84
N THR A 150 -4.86 -5.33 -29.61
CA THR A 150 -4.15 -6.61 -29.69
C THR A 150 -3.32 -6.84 -28.42
N SER A 151 -2.94 -8.09 -28.14
CA SER A 151 -1.98 -8.39 -27.03
C SER A 151 -0.70 -7.57 -27.14
N TYR A 152 -0.32 -7.18 -28.34
CA TYR A 152 0.80 -6.29 -28.62
C TYR A 152 0.58 -4.89 -28.04
N ASP A 153 -0.61 -4.28 -28.28
CA ASP A 153 -0.91 -2.93 -27.80
C ASP A 153 -0.93 -2.85 -26.27
N VAL A 154 -1.48 -3.88 -25.63
CA VAL A 154 -1.51 -3.98 -24.15
C VAL A 154 -0.11 -4.05 -23.57
N VAL A 155 0.76 -4.93 -24.13
CA VAL A 155 2.14 -5.07 -23.68
C VAL A 155 2.93 -3.79 -23.99
N LYS A 156 2.73 -3.17 -25.15
CA LYS A 156 3.38 -1.91 -25.56
C LYS A 156 3.05 -0.77 -24.59
N ALA A 157 1.77 -0.59 -24.24
CA ALA A 157 1.35 0.40 -23.25
C ALA A 157 2.04 0.17 -21.89
N TYR A 158 2.01 -1.08 -21.39
CA TYR A 158 2.61 -1.43 -20.11
C TYR A 158 4.12 -1.16 -20.06
N VAL A 159 4.87 -1.55 -21.09
CA VAL A 159 6.34 -1.35 -21.11
C VAL A 159 6.76 0.10 -21.36
N SER A 160 5.86 0.90 -21.99
CA SER A 160 6.13 2.34 -22.22
C SER A 160 6.21 3.15 -20.93
N GLU A 161 5.53 2.71 -19.86
CA GLU A 161 5.54 3.36 -18.55
C GLU A 161 6.67 2.85 -17.64
N ARG A 162 7.37 1.77 -18.04
CA ARG A 162 8.45 1.19 -17.22
C ARG A 162 9.77 1.94 -17.40
N ILE A 163 10.44 2.17 -16.26
CA ILE A 163 11.79 2.72 -16.20
C ILE A 163 12.75 1.60 -15.79
N GLY A 164 13.85 1.45 -16.52
CA GLY A 164 14.88 0.44 -16.24
C GLY A 164 14.63 -0.93 -16.89
N LYS A 165 15.24 -1.96 -16.30
CA LYS A 165 15.17 -3.34 -16.82
C LYS A 165 14.02 -4.09 -16.18
N PHE A 166 13.33 -4.93 -16.96
CA PHE A 166 12.23 -5.77 -16.50
C PHE A 166 12.27 -7.16 -17.15
N SER A 167 11.65 -8.13 -16.51
CA SER A 167 11.55 -9.51 -16.96
C SER A 167 10.19 -9.79 -17.63
N LYS A 168 10.11 -10.88 -18.40
CA LYS A 168 8.82 -11.40 -18.92
C LYS A 168 7.81 -11.69 -17.79
N GLN A 169 8.30 -12.14 -16.62
CA GLN A 169 7.44 -12.45 -15.47
C GLN A 169 6.76 -11.19 -14.92
N GLU A 170 7.48 -10.08 -14.86
CA GLU A 170 6.90 -8.80 -14.41
C GLU A 170 5.85 -8.29 -15.41
N VAL A 171 6.06 -8.49 -16.71
CA VAL A 171 5.03 -8.15 -17.72
C VAL A 171 3.80 -9.04 -17.59
N LEU A 172 3.95 -10.33 -17.30
CA LEU A 172 2.82 -11.23 -17.04
C LEU A 172 2.02 -10.82 -15.79
N ILE A 173 2.70 -10.39 -14.74
CA ILE A 173 2.05 -9.88 -13.52
C ILE A 173 1.30 -8.57 -13.82
N GLY A 174 1.90 -7.68 -14.61
CA GLY A 174 1.31 -6.39 -14.96
C GLY A 174 0.20 -6.47 -16.02
N CYS A 175 0.16 -7.54 -16.81
CA CYS A 175 -0.86 -7.77 -17.86
C CYS A 175 -1.61 -9.09 -17.58
N PRO A 176 -2.38 -9.23 -16.51
CA PRO A 176 -2.99 -10.50 -16.08
C PRO A 176 -4.04 -11.05 -17.07
N SER A 177 -4.54 -10.23 -17.98
CA SER A 177 -5.46 -10.63 -19.05
C SER A 177 -4.78 -11.40 -20.19
N LEU A 178 -3.43 -11.42 -20.23
CA LEU A 178 -2.66 -12.03 -21.31
C LEU A 178 -2.01 -13.35 -20.88
N GLY A 179 -2.05 -14.34 -21.77
CA GLY A 179 -1.31 -15.58 -21.59
C GLY A 179 0.20 -15.42 -21.89
N SER A 180 1.01 -16.34 -21.36
CA SER A 180 2.47 -16.33 -21.50
C SER A 180 2.95 -16.27 -22.96
N SER A 181 2.28 -16.98 -23.87
CA SER A 181 2.59 -16.99 -25.32
C SER A 181 2.31 -15.64 -25.97
N SER A 182 1.20 -14.98 -25.58
CA SER A 182 0.83 -13.65 -26.10
C SER A 182 1.82 -12.57 -25.67
N VAL A 183 2.23 -12.59 -24.39
CA VAL A 183 3.25 -11.69 -23.87
C VAL A 183 4.60 -11.91 -24.57
N GLU A 184 5.00 -13.18 -24.77
CA GLU A 184 6.26 -13.50 -25.44
C GLU A 184 6.28 -13.03 -26.90
N SER A 185 5.19 -13.24 -27.64
CA SER A 185 5.03 -12.76 -29.01
C SER A 185 5.08 -11.24 -29.09
N ALA A 186 4.40 -10.54 -28.17
CA ALA A 186 4.42 -9.08 -28.12
C ALA A 186 5.80 -8.52 -27.77
N LEU A 187 6.50 -9.09 -26.79
CA LEU A 187 7.87 -8.68 -26.44
C LEU A 187 8.84 -8.90 -27.58
N LYS A 188 8.73 -10.03 -28.30
CA LYS A 188 9.54 -10.31 -29.47
C LYS A 188 9.35 -9.24 -30.55
N LYS A 189 8.10 -8.91 -30.86
CA LYS A 189 7.74 -7.89 -31.85
C LYS A 189 8.26 -6.50 -31.44
N LEU A 190 8.13 -6.12 -30.16
CA LEU A 190 8.67 -4.84 -29.66
C LEU A 190 10.20 -4.75 -29.75
N VAL A 191 10.92 -5.87 -29.64
CA VAL A 191 12.37 -5.93 -29.86
C VAL A 191 12.69 -5.84 -31.35
N GLU A 192 11.93 -6.51 -32.23
CA GLU A 192 12.08 -6.43 -33.69
C GLU A 192 11.83 -5.00 -34.22
N GLU A 193 10.92 -4.28 -33.61
CA GLU A 193 10.62 -2.87 -33.93
C GLU A 193 11.61 -1.87 -33.29
N GLY A 194 12.58 -2.33 -32.52
CA GLY A 194 13.57 -1.47 -31.88
C GLY A 194 13.03 -0.63 -30.71
N ILE A 195 11.84 -0.92 -30.21
CA ILE A 195 11.24 -0.25 -29.05
C ILE A 195 11.86 -0.79 -27.74
N LEU A 196 12.20 -2.08 -27.73
CA LEU A 196 12.87 -2.72 -26.62
C LEU A 196 14.21 -3.32 -27.04
N VAL A 197 15.12 -3.35 -26.07
CA VAL A 197 16.40 -4.10 -26.20
C VAL A 197 16.32 -5.32 -25.30
N ARG A 198 16.67 -6.49 -25.85
CA ARG A 198 16.80 -7.73 -25.12
C ARG A 198 18.18 -7.86 -24.48
N ILE A 199 18.24 -8.12 -23.17
CA ILE A 199 19.46 -8.24 -22.38
C ILE A 199 19.56 -9.65 -21.82
N GLY A 200 20.62 -10.39 -22.17
CA GLY A 200 20.85 -11.75 -21.74
C GLY A 200 20.08 -12.80 -22.55
N ALA A 201 20.12 -14.05 -22.08
CA ALA A 201 19.50 -15.21 -22.75
C ALA A 201 18.91 -16.21 -21.74
N GLY A 202 17.99 -17.05 -22.21
CA GLY A 202 17.35 -18.10 -21.42
C GLY A 202 16.48 -17.55 -20.29
N ARG A 203 16.49 -18.21 -19.12
CA ARG A 203 15.63 -17.87 -17.97
C ARG A 203 15.92 -16.51 -17.32
N LYS A 204 17.10 -15.94 -17.56
CA LYS A 204 17.54 -14.63 -17.03
C LYS A 204 17.40 -13.49 -18.04
N THR A 205 16.62 -13.69 -19.10
CA THR A 205 16.36 -12.63 -20.09
C THR A 205 15.64 -11.46 -19.46
N LEU A 206 16.19 -10.26 -19.63
CA LEU A 206 15.60 -8.98 -19.28
C LEU A 206 15.34 -8.16 -20.53
N TYR A 207 14.49 -7.16 -20.41
CA TYR A 207 14.18 -6.19 -21.45
C TYR A 207 14.37 -4.77 -20.88
N ALA A 208 14.75 -3.83 -21.72
CA ALA A 208 14.78 -2.41 -21.40
C ALA A 208 14.28 -1.62 -22.62
N ARG A 209 13.81 -0.39 -22.41
CA ARG A 209 13.49 0.50 -23.53
C ARG A 209 14.77 0.82 -24.32
N ALA A 210 14.65 0.87 -25.64
CA ALA A 210 15.70 1.45 -26.47
C ALA A 210 15.74 2.97 -26.22
N GLU A 211 16.93 3.54 -26.10
CA GLU A 211 17.13 4.99 -25.97
C GLU A 211 16.82 5.72 -27.28
#